data_a1a81031255e0d056f73a5ffbf023016
#
_entry.id   a1a81031255e0d056f73a5ffbf023016
#
_cell.length_a   1.000
_cell.length_b   1.000
_cell.length_c   1.000
_cell.angle_alpha   90.00
_cell.angle_beta   90.00
_cell.angle_gamma   90.00
#
_symmetry.space_group_name_H-M   'P 1'
#
loop_
_entity.id
_entity.type
_entity.pdbx_description
1 polymer ?
#
loop_
_entity_poly.entity_id
_entity_poly.type
_entity_poly.pdbx_seq_one_letter_code
_entity_poly.pdbx_strand_id
1 'polypeptide(L)'
;MKLSATGTGRKRAFAAIALCVALATLPPSPAAASNGSDTVRSLYDTLLTTMQNGPALGARGRYARIEPVVRRVFDIDYMTRLAVGPEWTRLNETQRQQVQQAFQRYIAAIYAERFDSYSGERLQVTGERPSSGGTIITSQIVKSTGEPVNISYLMRNNSGVWQIADVYLDGTISELATRRSEFASILRSSGINGLIQTLNAKADTLAARAS
;
A
#
# COMPACT_ATOMS: atom_id res chain seq x y z
N MET A 1 48.43 -91.50 -18.78
CA MET A 1 47.14 -91.81 -19.42
C MET A 1 46.21 -90.67 -19.26
N LYS A 2 45.94 -89.93 -20.34
CA LYS A 2 44.77 -89.17 -20.76
C LYS A 2 43.74 -88.80 -19.64
N LEU A 3 43.23 -87.53 -19.52
CA LEU A 3 42.43 -86.76 -20.50
C LEU A 3 42.22 -85.33 -20.04
N SER A 4 42.16 -84.48 -21.00
CA SER A 4 41.65 -83.06 -21.00
C SER A 4 40.29 -82.84 -20.36
N ALA A 5 40.06 -81.70 -19.79
CA ALA A 5 38.76 -81.05 -19.87
C ALA A 5 38.88 -79.51 -19.70
N THR A 6 38.52 -78.87 -20.72
CA THR A 6 38.30 -77.42 -20.95
C THR A 6 37.27 -76.86 -20.01
N GLY A 7 37.56 -75.74 -19.38
CA GLY A 7 36.60 -75.01 -18.54
C GLY A 7 36.50 -73.52 -18.95
N THR A 8 35.45 -73.24 -19.58
CA THR A 8 35.05 -71.90 -20.18
C THR A 8 34.88 -70.82 -19.14
N GLY A 9 35.68 -69.78 -19.24
CA GLY A 9 35.55 -68.60 -18.40
C GLY A 9 34.32 -67.72 -18.78
N ARG A 10 33.40 -67.58 -17.86
CA ARG A 10 32.28 -66.61 -17.98
C ARG A 10 32.73 -65.25 -17.44
N LYS A 11 33.00 -64.35 -18.35
CA LYS A 11 33.17 -62.94 -18.04
C LYS A 11 31.82 -62.32 -17.59
N ARG A 12 31.72 -61.93 -16.33
CA ARG A 12 30.60 -61.18 -15.83
C ARG A 12 30.80 -59.73 -16.18
N ALA A 13 30.02 -59.23 -17.13
CA ALA A 13 29.92 -57.80 -17.45
C ALA A 13 29.07 -57.11 -16.36
N PHE A 14 29.68 -56.16 -15.62
CA PHE A 14 28.96 -55.27 -14.76
C PHE A 14 28.38 -54.11 -15.62
N ALA A 15 27.09 -54.14 -15.86
CA ALA A 15 26.38 -53.00 -16.46
C ALA A 15 26.18 -51.92 -15.37
N ALA A 16 26.93 -50.81 -15.48
CA ALA A 16 26.70 -49.63 -14.66
C ALA A 16 25.46 -48.90 -15.20
N ILE A 17 24.36 -48.94 -14.47
CA ILE A 17 23.17 -48.16 -14.75
C ILE A 17 23.44 -46.75 -14.21
N ALA A 18 23.73 -45.78 -15.10
CA ALA A 18 23.79 -44.37 -14.77
C ALA A 18 22.36 -43.83 -14.63
N LEU A 19 21.93 -43.61 -13.40
CA LEU A 19 20.65 -42.94 -13.07
C LEU A 19 20.81 -41.44 -13.31
N CYS A 20 20.44 -40.93 -14.49
CA CYS A 20 20.31 -39.48 -14.75
C CYS A 20 19.09 -38.94 -14.02
N VAL A 21 19.30 -38.32 -12.85
CA VAL A 21 18.28 -37.51 -12.17
C VAL A 21 18.15 -36.22 -12.96
N ALA A 22 17.12 -36.12 -13.82
CA ALA A 22 16.73 -34.87 -14.47
C ALA A 22 16.11 -33.96 -13.40
N LEU A 23 16.88 -32.98 -12.92
CA LEU A 23 16.30 -31.84 -12.15
C LEU A 23 15.38 -31.05 -13.10
N ALA A 24 14.09 -31.30 -13.00
CA ALA A 24 13.07 -30.44 -13.65
C ALA A 24 13.09 -29.08 -12.94
N THR A 25 13.75 -28.11 -13.55
CA THR A 25 13.62 -26.70 -13.14
C THR A 25 12.23 -26.22 -13.50
N LEU A 26 11.33 -26.17 -12.51
CA LEU A 26 10.04 -25.50 -12.66
C LEU A 26 10.30 -24.04 -13.02
N PRO A 27 9.69 -23.50 -14.10
CA PRO A 27 9.79 -22.09 -14.39
C PRO A 27 9.22 -21.31 -13.20
N PRO A 28 9.82 -20.15 -12.82
CA PRO A 28 9.25 -19.31 -11.78
C PRO A 28 7.84 -18.92 -12.21
N SER A 29 6.84 -19.22 -11.38
CA SER A 29 5.48 -18.71 -11.59
C SER A 29 5.55 -17.20 -11.73
N PRO A 30 4.95 -16.57 -12.75
CA PRO A 30 4.88 -15.13 -12.81
C PRO A 30 4.18 -14.67 -11.53
N ALA A 31 4.86 -13.83 -10.75
CA ALA A 31 4.25 -13.16 -9.61
C ALA A 31 2.97 -12.49 -10.15
N ALA A 32 1.81 -12.89 -9.65
CA ALA A 32 0.56 -12.29 -10.06
C ALA A 32 0.70 -10.78 -9.90
N ALA A 33 0.55 -10.04 -11.01
CA ALA A 33 0.63 -8.59 -10.97
C ALA A 33 -0.40 -8.10 -9.95
N SER A 34 0.05 -7.37 -8.91
CA SER A 34 -0.85 -6.81 -7.90
C SER A 34 -1.90 -5.97 -8.61
N ASN A 35 -3.16 -6.14 -8.28
CA ASN A 35 -4.25 -5.31 -8.78
C ASN A 35 -4.61 -4.21 -7.77
N GLY A 36 -5.45 -3.27 -8.16
CA GLY A 36 -5.88 -2.18 -7.28
C GLY A 36 -6.54 -2.68 -5.99
N SER A 37 -7.31 -3.76 -6.08
CA SER A 37 -7.96 -4.39 -4.91
C SER A 37 -6.95 -4.95 -3.92
N ASP A 38 -5.83 -5.53 -4.38
CA ASP A 38 -4.78 -6.07 -3.49
C ASP A 38 -4.04 -4.96 -2.75
N THR A 39 -3.83 -3.81 -3.40
CA THR A 39 -3.27 -2.62 -2.75
C THR A 39 -4.17 -2.15 -1.60
N VAL A 40 -5.49 -2.06 -1.83
CA VAL A 40 -6.46 -1.66 -0.79
C VAL A 40 -6.52 -2.70 0.33
N ARG A 41 -6.52 -4.01 0.02
CA ARG A 41 -6.47 -5.07 1.04
C ARG A 41 -5.22 -4.96 1.91
N SER A 42 -4.05 -4.73 1.30
CA SER A 42 -2.78 -4.55 2.04
C SER A 42 -2.83 -3.35 2.99
N LEU A 43 -3.48 -2.24 2.59
CA LEU A 43 -3.75 -1.12 3.48
C LEU A 43 -4.64 -1.58 4.64
N TYR A 44 -5.76 -2.24 4.37
CA TYR A 44 -6.72 -2.69 5.37
C TYR A 44 -6.14 -3.68 6.38
N ASP A 45 -5.32 -4.62 5.94
CA ASP A 45 -4.61 -5.56 6.81
C ASP A 45 -3.70 -4.82 7.80
N THR A 46 -3.00 -3.78 7.32
CA THR A 46 -2.16 -2.94 8.18
C THR A 46 -3.01 -2.13 9.16
N LEU A 47 -4.11 -1.52 8.71
CA LEU A 47 -4.99 -0.74 9.57
C LEU A 47 -5.61 -1.63 10.65
N LEU A 48 -6.17 -2.79 10.27
CA LEU A 48 -6.79 -3.73 11.20
C LEU A 48 -5.80 -4.23 12.26
N THR A 49 -4.59 -4.64 11.83
CA THR A 49 -3.53 -5.06 12.75
C THR A 49 -3.09 -3.92 13.66
N THR A 50 -3.07 -2.69 13.17
CA THR A 50 -2.73 -1.51 13.97
C THR A 50 -3.81 -1.21 14.99
N MET A 51 -5.10 -1.25 14.61
CA MET A 51 -6.24 -1.07 15.53
C MET A 51 -6.23 -2.11 16.65
N GLN A 52 -6.04 -3.39 16.32
CA GLN A 52 -5.99 -4.49 17.30
C GLN A 52 -4.90 -4.32 18.37
N ASN A 53 -3.83 -3.61 18.03
CA ASN A 53 -2.72 -3.29 18.93
C ASN A 53 -2.70 -1.81 19.33
N GLY A 54 -3.71 -1.04 18.97
CA GLY A 54 -3.74 0.41 19.04
C GLY A 54 -3.39 0.99 20.41
N PRO A 55 -4.05 0.54 21.51
CA PRO A 55 -3.75 1.02 22.88
C PRO A 55 -2.30 0.75 23.30
N ALA A 56 -1.75 -0.44 22.98
CA ALA A 56 -0.38 -0.80 23.32
C ALA A 56 0.67 -0.05 22.50
N LEU A 57 0.35 0.29 21.25
CA LEU A 57 1.24 1.03 20.36
C LEU A 57 1.34 2.52 20.72
N GLY A 58 0.28 3.08 21.27
CA GLY A 58 0.13 4.53 21.39
C GLY A 58 0.18 5.22 20.02
N ALA A 59 0.04 6.54 19.98
CA ALA A 59 0.01 7.28 18.71
C ALA A 59 1.27 7.12 17.87
N ARG A 60 2.42 7.25 18.51
CA ARG A 60 3.73 7.15 17.82
C ARG A 60 3.94 5.77 17.23
N GLY A 61 3.57 4.72 17.94
CA GLY A 61 3.69 3.35 17.43
C GLY A 61 2.73 3.06 16.28
N ARG A 62 1.49 3.56 16.34
CA ARG A 62 0.53 3.47 15.24
C ARG A 62 1.03 4.22 14.01
N TYR A 63 1.51 5.46 14.19
CA TYR A 63 2.10 6.24 13.11
C TYR A 63 3.29 5.51 12.46
N ALA A 64 4.23 5.02 13.25
CA ALA A 64 5.41 4.31 12.74
C ALA A 64 5.06 3.05 11.94
N ARG A 65 3.93 2.39 12.27
CA ARG A 65 3.42 1.22 11.52
C ARG A 65 2.70 1.59 10.23
N ILE A 66 1.95 2.70 10.23
CA ILE A 66 1.11 3.13 9.11
C ILE A 66 1.90 3.92 8.05
N GLU A 67 2.85 4.78 8.45
CA GLU A 67 3.60 5.64 7.54
C GLU A 67 4.25 4.88 6.37
N PRO A 68 4.98 3.76 6.56
CA PRO A 68 5.59 3.03 5.45
C PRO A 68 4.56 2.48 4.45
N VAL A 69 3.36 2.13 4.93
CA VAL A 69 2.29 1.64 4.08
C VAL A 69 1.68 2.78 3.30
N VAL A 70 1.38 3.91 3.92
CA VAL A 70 0.91 5.13 3.23
C VAL A 70 1.86 5.52 2.11
N ARG A 71 3.16 5.58 2.37
CA ARG A 71 4.18 5.90 1.37
C ARG A 71 4.17 4.93 0.18
N ARG A 72 3.87 3.66 0.39
CA ARG A 72 3.84 2.64 -0.66
C ARG A 72 2.55 2.65 -1.45
N VAL A 73 1.39 2.77 -0.77
CA VAL A 73 0.08 2.54 -1.39
C VAL A 73 -0.58 3.81 -1.94
N PHE A 74 -0.17 5.01 -1.51
CA PHE A 74 -0.69 6.27 -2.03
C PHE A 74 0.24 6.86 -3.09
N ASP A 75 -0.33 7.38 -4.18
CA ASP A 75 0.37 8.16 -5.21
C ASP A 75 0.56 9.60 -4.69
N ILE A 76 1.47 9.74 -3.72
CA ILE A 76 1.70 11.01 -3.01
C ILE A 76 2.09 12.14 -3.97
N ASP A 77 2.90 11.83 -4.99
CA ASP A 77 3.30 12.81 -5.99
C ASP A 77 2.09 13.37 -6.75
N TYR A 78 1.27 12.49 -7.31
CA TYR A 78 0.07 12.87 -8.02
C TYR A 78 -0.92 13.63 -7.12
N MET A 79 -1.19 13.13 -5.92
CA MET A 79 -2.12 13.72 -4.98
C MET A 79 -1.66 15.12 -4.52
N THR A 80 -0.37 15.28 -4.21
CA THR A 80 0.18 16.56 -3.80
C THR A 80 0.09 17.59 -4.91
N ARG A 81 0.44 17.19 -6.14
CA ARG A 81 0.34 18.06 -7.31
C ARG A 81 -1.08 18.57 -7.54
N LEU A 82 -2.07 17.70 -7.43
CA LEU A 82 -3.48 18.10 -7.57
C LEU A 82 -3.97 18.96 -6.42
N ALA A 83 -3.59 18.66 -5.19
CA ALA A 83 -3.99 19.40 -4.00
C ALA A 83 -3.38 20.82 -3.97
N VAL A 84 -2.12 20.98 -4.37
CA VAL A 84 -1.46 22.28 -4.49
C VAL A 84 -2.02 23.08 -5.69
N GLY A 85 -2.40 22.37 -6.77
CA GLY A 85 -3.01 22.97 -7.96
C GLY A 85 -2.05 23.85 -8.77
N PRO A 86 -2.52 25.02 -9.31
CA PRO A 86 -1.71 25.83 -10.22
C PRO A 86 -0.37 26.31 -9.65
N GLU A 87 -0.28 26.50 -8.33
CA GLU A 87 0.98 26.90 -7.68
C GLU A 87 2.10 25.86 -7.86
N TRP A 88 1.75 24.59 -8.08
CA TRP A 88 2.74 23.51 -8.29
C TRP A 88 3.76 23.82 -9.37
N THR A 89 3.36 24.44 -10.47
CA THR A 89 4.24 24.77 -11.59
C THR A 89 5.28 25.85 -11.26
N ARG A 90 5.03 26.64 -10.21
CA ARG A 90 5.90 27.71 -9.74
C ARG A 90 6.91 27.26 -8.69
N LEU A 91 6.71 26.07 -8.12
CA LEU A 91 7.57 25.53 -7.07
C LEU A 91 8.90 25.05 -7.65
N ASN A 92 10.00 25.33 -6.94
CA ASN A 92 11.26 24.66 -7.19
C ASN A 92 11.25 23.22 -6.66
N GLU A 93 12.26 22.43 -7.04
CA GLU A 93 12.32 21.01 -6.68
C GLU A 93 12.32 20.77 -5.17
N THR A 94 13.08 21.58 -4.42
CA THR A 94 13.11 21.47 -2.95
C THR A 94 11.74 21.70 -2.33
N GLN A 95 11.01 22.72 -2.80
CA GLN A 95 9.66 23.01 -2.31
C GLN A 95 8.66 21.89 -2.65
N ARG A 96 8.77 21.31 -3.86
CA ARG A 96 7.96 20.14 -4.25
C ARG A 96 8.20 18.96 -3.31
N GLN A 97 9.46 18.60 -3.08
CA GLN A 97 9.82 17.51 -2.17
C GLN A 97 9.33 17.78 -0.74
N GLN A 98 9.51 18.99 -0.23
CA GLN A 98 9.09 19.36 1.12
C GLN A 98 7.57 19.27 1.31
N VAL A 99 6.78 19.78 0.33
CA VAL A 99 5.30 19.71 0.45
C VAL A 99 4.79 18.28 0.27
N GLN A 100 5.42 17.45 -0.57
CA GLN A 100 5.10 16.03 -0.69
C GLN A 100 5.35 15.29 0.63
N GLN A 101 6.52 15.48 1.23
CA GLN A 101 6.86 14.88 2.52
C GLN A 101 5.89 15.33 3.63
N ALA A 102 5.58 16.63 3.68
CA ALA A 102 4.64 17.16 4.67
C ALA A 102 3.23 16.58 4.49
N PHE A 103 2.76 16.45 3.24
CA PHE A 103 1.44 15.88 2.96
C PHE A 103 1.40 14.37 3.26
N GLN A 104 2.44 13.61 2.90
CA GLN A 104 2.57 12.19 3.26
C GLN A 104 2.50 12.00 4.78
N ARG A 105 3.28 12.78 5.55
CA ARG A 105 3.25 12.75 7.01
C ARG A 105 1.86 13.03 7.56
N TYR A 106 1.18 14.02 7.00
CA TYR A 106 -0.16 14.39 7.42
C TYR A 106 -1.18 13.30 7.13
N ILE A 107 -1.15 12.67 5.94
CA ILE A 107 -2.01 11.51 5.63
C ILE A 107 -1.76 10.38 6.64
N ALA A 108 -0.50 10.01 6.86
CA ALA A 108 -0.16 8.94 7.81
C ALA A 108 -0.64 9.24 9.23
N ALA A 109 -0.54 10.50 9.68
CA ALA A 109 -1.01 10.92 10.99
C ALA A 109 -2.54 10.88 11.12
N ILE A 110 -3.29 11.24 10.06
CA ILE A 110 -4.77 11.10 10.01
C ILE A 110 -5.16 9.63 10.16
N TYR A 111 -4.49 8.72 9.43
CA TYR A 111 -4.80 7.30 9.53
C TYR A 111 -4.43 6.74 10.91
N ALA A 112 -3.31 7.15 11.49
CA ALA A 112 -2.90 6.74 12.84
C ALA A 112 -3.85 7.21 13.94
N GLU A 113 -4.48 8.37 13.75
CA GLU A 113 -5.47 8.92 14.68
C GLU A 113 -6.84 8.26 14.51
N ARG A 114 -7.29 8.07 13.26
CA ARG A 114 -8.62 7.49 12.99
C ARG A 114 -8.71 5.99 13.25
N PHE A 115 -7.60 5.26 13.14
CA PHE A 115 -7.52 3.81 13.33
C PHE A 115 -6.76 3.48 14.62
N ASP A 116 -7.26 3.98 15.74
CA ASP A 116 -6.59 3.96 17.06
C ASP A 116 -6.92 2.75 17.93
N SER A 117 -8.10 2.16 17.74
CA SER A 117 -8.63 1.07 18.57
C SER A 117 -9.48 0.10 17.76
N TYR A 118 -9.67 -1.11 18.28
CA TYR A 118 -10.46 -2.16 17.65
C TYR A 118 -11.59 -2.60 18.57
N SER A 119 -12.82 -2.60 18.06
CA SER A 119 -14.04 -3.01 18.76
C SER A 119 -14.83 -4.08 18.00
N GLY A 120 -14.22 -4.73 17.00
CA GLY A 120 -14.86 -5.74 16.15
C GLY A 120 -15.15 -5.25 14.72
N GLU A 121 -14.55 -4.16 14.29
CA GLU A 121 -14.69 -3.62 12.95
C GLU A 121 -14.20 -4.63 11.89
N ARG A 122 -14.83 -4.60 10.71
CA ARG A 122 -14.38 -5.36 9.54
C ARG A 122 -14.14 -4.40 8.38
N LEU A 123 -12.96 -4.51 7.77
CA LEU A 123 -12.55 -3.74 6.61
C LEU A 123 -12.54 -4.67 5.39
N GLN A 124 -13.36 -4.38 4.39
CA GLN A 124 -13.55 -5.31 3.28
C GLN A 124 -13.66 -4.58 1.94
N VAL A 125 -12.98 -5.09 0.92
CA VAL A 125 -13.19 -4.69 -0.47
C VAL A 125 -14.46 -5.36 -0.97
N THR A 126 -15.37 -4.59 -1.56
CA THR A 126 -16.68 -5.07 -2.02
C THR A 126 -16.80 -5.16 -3.54
N GLY A 127 -15.90 -4.51 -4.30
CA GLY A 127 -15.90 -4.59 -5.76
C GLY A 127 -14.92 -3.62 -6.41
N GLU A 128 -14.93 -3.64 -7.73
CA GLU A 128 -14.16 -2.70 -8.55
C GLU A 128 -14.91 -2.35 -9.84
N ARG A 129 -14.65 -1.18 -10.37
CA ARG A 129 -15.21 -0.71 -11.64
C ARG A 129 -14.25 0.24 -12.35
N PRO A 130 -14.24 0.27 -13.69
CA PRO A 130 -13.48 1.26 -14.46
C PRO A 130 -13.94 2.69 -14.15
N SER A 131 -13.01 3.65 -14.29
CA SER A 131 -13.25 5.08 -14.18
C SER A 131 -12.37 5.82 -15.18
N SER A 132 -12.74 7.04 -15.57
CA SER A 132 -11.94 7.88 -16.48
C SER A 132 -10.55 8.22 -15.93
N GLY A 133 -10.37 8.18 -14.60
CA GLY A 133 -9.08 8.45 -13.94
C GLY A 133 -8.29 7.20 -13.55
N GLY A 134 -8.81 5.98 -13.83
CA GLY A 134 -8.21 4.72 -13.41
C GLY A 134 -9.26 3.67 -13.06
N THR A 135 -9.11 2.99 -11.95
CA THR A 135 -10.08 2.02 -11.42
C THR A 135 -10.58 2.46 -10.06
N ILE A 136 -11.90 2.42 -9.85
CA ILE A 136 -12.49 2.63 -8.53
C ILE A 136 -12.61 1.28 -7.82
N ILE A 137 -11.98 1.18 -6.67
CA ILE A 137 -12.19 0.06 -5.73
C ILE A 137 -13.21 0.50 -4.70
N THR A 138 -14.33 -0.23 -4.63
CA THR A 138 -15.35 -0.02 -3.60
C THR A 138 -15.05 -0.87 -2.38
N SER A 139 -15.33 -0.34 -1.21
CA SER A 139 -15.06 -0.99 0.06
C SER A 139 -15.99 -0.52 1.16
N GLN A 140 -16.00 -1.24 2.27
CA GLN A 140 -16.75 -0.90 3.46
C GLN A 140 -15.92 -1.11 4.72
N ILE A 141 -16.07 -0.18 5.66
CA ILE A 141 -15.71 -0.38 7.06
C ILE A 141 -17.01 -0.66 7.80
N VAL A 142 -17.20 -1.91 8.25
CA VAL A 142 -18.36 -2.29 9.04
C VAL A 142 -18.00 -2.11 10.51
N LYS A 143 -18.68 -1.18 11.17
CA LYS A 143 -18.50 -0.89 12.60
C LYS A 143 -18.88 -2.09 13.47
N SER A 144 -18.48 -2.13 14.72
CA SER A 144 -18.89 -3.15 15.68
C SER A 144 -20.42 -3.22 15.87
N THR A 145 -21.12 -2.11 15.63
CA THR A 145 -22.60 -2.02 15.63
C THR A 145 -23.26 -2.69 14.42
N GLY A 146 -22.48 -3.07 13.39
CA GLY A 146 -22.97 -3.57 12.12
C GLY A 146 -23.21 -2.48 11.06
N GLU A 147 -23.11 -1.20 11.41
CA GLU A 147 -23.31 -0.09 10.47
C GLU A 147 -22.13 -0.01 9.47
N PRO A 148 -22.37 -0.02 8.15
CA PRO A 148 -21.33 0.11 7.15
C PRO A 148 -21.01 1.60 6.86
N VAL A 149 -19.74 1.91 6.74
CA VAL A 149 -19.21 3.17 6.17
C VAL A 149 -18.63 2.83 4.80
N ASN A 150 -19.19 3.43 3.74
CA ASN A 150 -18.71 3.20 2.37
C ASN A 150 -17.49 4.07 2.06
N ILE A 151 -16.43 3.41 1.59
CA ILE A 151 -15.23 4.10 1.13
C ILE A 151 -14.90 3.58 -0.27
N SER A 152 -14.59 4.50 -1.19
CA SER A 152 -14.10 4.13 -2.51
C SER A 152 -12.72 4.75 -2.74
N TYR A 153 -11.86 4.02 -3.42
CA TYR A 153 -10.50 4.43 -3.74
C TYR A 153 -10.34 4.56 -5.25
N LEU A 154 -9.94 5.72 -5.75
CA LEU A 154 -9.47 5.84 -7.12
C LEU A 154 -8.04 5.29 -7.18
N MET A 155 -7.85 4.24 -7.94
CA MET A 155 -6.55 3.61 -8.15
C MET A 155 -5.98 4.00 -9.51
N ARG A 156 -4.68 4.32 -9.53
CA ARG A 156 -3.91 4.52 -10.77
C ARG A 156 -2.85 3.42 -10.87
N ASN A 157 -2.61 2.98 -12.10
CA ASN A 157 -1.51 2.07 -12.40
C ASN A 157 -0.35 2.88 -13.00
N ASN A 158 0.75 2.96 -12.26
CA ASN A 158 1.97 3.61 -12.70
C ASN A 158 3.00 2.51 -13.03
N SER A 159 3.09 2.13 -14.31
CA SER A 159 4.05 1.11 -14.80
C SER A 159 3.98 -0.22 -14.03
N GLY A 160 2.77 -0.70 -13.76
CA GLY A 160 2.53 -1.96 -13.04
C GLY A 160 2.35 -1.81 -11.52
N VAL A 161 2.58 -0.62 -10.96
CA VAL A 161 2.37 -0.33 -9.54
C VAL A 161 1.01 0.35 -9.36
N TRP A 162 0.10 -0.31 -8.65
CA TRP A 162 -1.21 0.25 -8.33
C TRP A 162 -1.14 1.08 -7.05
N GLN A 163 -1.55 2.36 -7.15
CA GLN A 163 -1.54 3.30 -6.04
C GLN A 163 -2.85 4.08 -5.94
N ILE A 164 -3.20 4.47 -4.71
CA ILE A 164 -4.37 5.28 -4.39
C ILE A 164 -4.11 6.72 -4.80
N ALA A 165 -4.95 7.24 -5.70
CA ALA A 165 -4.89 8.62 -6.20
C ALA A 165 -5.93 9.53 -5.56
N ASP A 166 -7.02 8.98 -5.04
CA ASP A 166 -8.05 9.70 -4.27
C ASP A 166 -8.84 8.74 -3.38
N VAL A 167 -9.47 9.27 -2.36
CA VAL A 167 -10.37 8.56 -1.44
C VAL A 167 -11.72 9.25 -1.44
N TYR A 168 -12.79 8.50 -1.62
CA TYR A 168 -14.16 9.01 -1.60
C TYR A 168 -14.88 8.48 -0.36
N LEU A 169 -15.34 9.39 0.48
CA LEU A 169 -16.20 9.09 1.61
C LEU A 169 -17.65 9.06 1.14
N ASP A 170 -18.42 8.10 1.62
CA ASP A 170 -19.81 7.83 1.21
C ASP A 170 -20.00 7.77 -0.32
N GLY A 171 -18.92 7.34 -1.01
CA GLY A 171 -18.90 7.12 -2.45
C GLY A 171 -18.84 8.38 -3.33
N THR A 172 -18.96 9.59 -2.77
CA THR A 172 -19.08 10.83 -3.55
C THR A 172 -18.17 11.96 -3.12
N ILE A 173 -17.78 12.03 -1.85
CA ILE A 173 -16.99 13.14 -1.32
C ILE A 173 -15.50 12.84 -1.49
N SER A 174 -14.86 13.51 -2.46
CA SER A 174 -13.41 13.40 -2.69
C SER A 174 -12.64 14.09 -1.57
N GLU A 175 -11.82 13.31 -0.86
CA GLU A 175 -10.88 13.85 0.13
C GLU A 175 -9.83 14.73 -0.53
N LEU A 176 -9.38 14.37 -1.73
CA LEU A 176 -8.39 15.17 -2.46
C LEU A 176 -8.96 16.55 -2.87
N ALA A 177 -10.22 16.61 -3.33
CA ALA A 177 -10.86 17.88 -3.64
C ALA A 177 -11.03 18.75 -2.39
N THR A 178 -11.36 18.15 -1.25
CA THR A 178 -11.42 18.84 0.04
C THR A 178 -10.06 19.39 0.42
N ARG A 179 -8.98 18.61 0.31
CA ARG A 179 -7.61 19.08 0.57
C ARG A 179 -7.20 20.20 -0.36
N ARG A 180 -7.56 20.11 -1.65
CA ARG A 180 -7.29 21.19 -2.62
C ARG A 180 -7.93 22.52 -2.19
N SER A 181 -9.15 22.48 -1.71
CA SER A 181 -9.85 23.70 -1.21
C SER A 181 -9.16 24.28 0.02
N GLU A 182 -8.80 23.44 1.01
CA GLU A 182 -8.05 23.85 2.20
C GLU A 182 -6.69 24.44 1.83
N PHE A 183 -5.92 23.75 0.98
CA PHE A 183 -4.58 24.20 0.58
C PHE A 183 -4.62 25.50 -0.20
N ALA A 184 -5.60 25.69 -1.08
CA ALA A 184 -5.77 26.94 -1.81
C ALA A 184 -5.97 28.14 -0.87
N SER A 185 -6.66 27.97 0.26
CA SER A 185 -6.80 29.02 1.27
C SER A 185 -5.46 29.36 1.93
N ILE A 186 -4.71 28.35 2.37
CA ILE A 186 -3.41 28.53 3.03
C ILE A 186 -2.38 29.11 2.05
N LEU A 187 -2.37 28.63 0.79
CA LEU A 187 -1.46 29.14 -0.23
C LEU A 187 -1.68 30.62 -0.53
N ARG A 188 -2.94 31.08 -0.54
CA ARG A 188 -3.26 32.51 -0.72
C ARG A 188 -2.79 33.37 0.45
N SER A 189 -2.89 32.87 1.68
CA SER A 189 -2.56 33.66 2.88
C SER A 189 -1.08 33.58 3.28
N SER A 190 -0.44 32.45 3.07
CA SER A 190 0.87 32.14 3.68
C SER A 190 1.88 31.49 2.71
N GLY A 191 1.48 31.31 1.44
CA GLY A 191 2.32 30.70 0.41
C GLY A 191 2.68 29.23 0.71
N ILE A 192 3.60 28.70 -0.10
CA ILE A 192 3.99 27.27 0.00
C ILE A 192 4.67 26.93 1.34
N ASN A 193 5.49 27.83 1.86
CA ASN A 193 6.17 27.60 3.14
C ASN A 193 5.15 27.53 4.30
N GLY A 194 4.11 28.38 4.27
CA GLY A 194 3.01 28.31 5.23
C GLY A 194 2.21 27.02 5.12
N LEU A 195 2.00 26.51 3.91
CA LEU A 195 1.35 25.19 3.71
C LEU A 195 2.21 24.07 4.31
N ILE A 196 3.50 24.02 4.01
CA ILE A 196 4.44 23.01 4.54
C ILE A 196 4.43 23.04 6.07
N GLN A 197 4.55 24.21 6.68
CA GLN A 197 4.52 24.38 8.13
C GLN A 197 3.18 23.89 8.73
N THR A 198 2.06 24.28 8.12
CA THR A 198 0.72 23.88 8.57
C THR A 198 0.53 22.35 8.53
N LEU A 199 0.95 21.70 7.43
CA LEU A 199 0.84 20.24 7.31
C LEU A 199 1.70 19.51 8.33
N ASN A 200 2.94 19.95 8.56
CA ASN A 200 3.81 19.40 9.57
C ASN A 200 3.23 19.58 10.98
N ALA A 201 2.78 20.77 11.33
CA ALA A 201 2.17 21.07 12.63
C ALA A 201 0.90 20.23 12.89
N LYS A 202 0.04 20.06 11.85
CA LYS A 202 -1.12 19.17 11.94
C LYS A 202 -0.70 17.71 12.16
N ALA A 203 0.32 17.22 11.42
CA ALA A 203 0.83 15.87 11.58
C ALA A 203 1.39 15.64 12.99
N ASP A 204 2.19 16.57 13.51
CA ASP A 204 2.75 16.51 14.86
C ASP A 204 1.66 16.51 15.94
N THR A 205 0.63 17.35 15.76
CA THR A 205 -0.52 17.41 16.69
C THR A 205 -1.28 16.08 16.71
N LEU A 206 -1.56 15.49 15.56
CA LEU A 206 -2.25 14.21 15.47
C LEU A 206 -1.41 13.07 16.05
N ALA A 207 -0.10 13.06 15.76
CA ALA A 207 0.82 12.07 16.30
C ALA A 207 1.04 12.17 17.82
N ALA A 208 0.72 13.32 18.43
CA ALA A 208 0.85 13.54 19.87
C ALA A 208 -0.44 13.25 20.66
N ARG A 209 -1.63 13.32 20.00
CA ARG A 209 -2.94 13.24 20.70
C ARG A 209 -3.35 11.86 21.20
N ALA A 210 -2.67 10.85 20.81
CA ALA A 210 -3.08 9.49 21.07
C ALA A 210 -2.21 8.85 22.17
N SER A 211 -2.20 9.45 23.31
CA SER A 211 -1.68 8.89 24.55
C SER A 211 -2.83 8.43 25.41
#